data_00cd2f7b06cedd5c77b35df99cd39bc6
#
_entry.id   00cd2f7b06cedd5c77b35df99cd39bc6
#
_cell.length_a   1.000
_cell.length_b   1.000
_cell.length_c   1.000
_cell.angle_alpha   90.00
_cell.angle_beta   90.00
_cell.angle_gamma   90.00
#
_symmetry.space_group_name_H-M   'P 1'
#
loop_
_entity.id
_entity.type
_entity.pdbx_description
1 polymer ?
#
loop_
_entity_poly.entity_id
_entity_poly.type
_entity_poly.pdbx_seq_one_letter_code
_entity_poly.pdbx_strand_id
1 'polypeptide(L)'
;MEHRVFYLHLGTKNNCMLETIQNYFQHIPSTHRALILAGGITFFWLVESAIPLFKFQYRKGRHAMVNIFFTFTTIVINFCFALAMVKTSEWTAGTGFGLLQWFPLPGWAELIIGLLLLDFIGAYLVHMIEHKVAFLWRFHMVHHADTHVDTTTANRHHPGESVIRAVFAIAAVFILGAPMWLVMLYQSLSVVLSQFNHANIFIPKWFDKSVGYIIVSPNMHRVHHHMIRPQTDSNYGNIFSFWDRLLGTYNDTPMSDIEYGLDVLDNAMDESIAYQLKVPFNSNIKTDY
;
A
#
# COMPACT_ATOMS: atom_id res chain seq x y z
N MET A 1 27.95 29.10 -18.19
CA MET A 1 26.78 29.96 -18.50
C MET A 1 25.71 29.56 -17.49
N GLU A 2 25.54 30.36 -16.44
CA GLU A 2 24.59 30.15 -15.37
C GLU A 2 23.19 30.60 -15.83
N HIS A 3 22.27 29.70 -15.99
CA HIS A 3 20.85 30.05 -16.08
C HIS A 3 20.27 30.07 -14.67
N ARG A 4 20.40 31.18 -13.96
CA ARG A 4 19.56 31.53 -12.83
C ARG A 4 18.17 31.92 -13.34
N VAL A 5 17.20 31.06 -13.19
CA VAL A 5 15.79 31.40 -13.39
C VAL A 5 15.30 32.15 -12.15
N PHE A 6 14.88 33.38 -12.33
CA PHE A 6 14.26 34.26 -11.34
C PHE A 6 12.87 33.69 -10.98
N TYR A 7 12.71 33.07 -9.81
CA TYR A 7 11.39 32.81 -9.26
C TYR A 7 10.90 34.01 -8.47
N LEU A 8 9.78 34.59 -8.90
CA LEU A 8 9.04 35.64 -8.22
C LEU A 8 8.58 35.17 -6.83
N HIS A 9 8.91 35.96 -5.81
CA HIS A 9 8.55 35.79 -4.42
C HIS A 9 7.03 35.97 -4.21
N LEU A 10 6.29 34.86 -4.20
CA LEU A 10 4.94 34.80 -3.65
C LEU A 10 4.88 33.67 -2.60
N GLY A 11 4.97 34.04 -1.33
CA GLY A 11 4.60 33.17 -0.19
C GLY A 11 5.74 32.60 0.64
N THR A 12 6.46 33.42 1.40
CA THR A 12 7.63 32.99 2.21
C THR A 12 7.32 31.99 3.34
N LYS A 13 6.10 31.87 3.83
CA LYS A 13 5.74 30.89 4.88
C LYS A 13 5.42 29.51 4.34
N ASN A 14 4.76 29.40 3.19
CA ASN A 14 4.39 28.11 2.60
C ASN A 14 5.60 27.37 2.02
N ASN A 15 6.60 28.09 1.52
CA ASN A 15 7.85 27.50 1.03
C ASN A 15 8.66 26.90 2.20
N CYS A 16 8.73 27.54 3.37
CA CYS A 16 9.48 27.06 4.52
C CYS A 16 8.93 25.70 5.04
N MET A 17 7.60 25.52 5.08
CA MET A 17 6.99 24.26 5.53
C MET A 17 7.29 23.13 4.53
N LEU A 18 7.14 23.38 3.22
CA LEU A 18 7.44 22.38 2.20
C LEU A 18 8.92 21.99 2.19
N GLU A 19 9.81 22.95 2.29
CA GLU A 19 11.27 22.71 2.38
C GLU A 19 11.61 21.88 3.62
N THR A 20 10.94 22.12 4.74
CA THR A 20 11.10 21.30 5.96
C THR A 20 10.67 19.86 5.73
N ILE A 21 9.53 19.63 5.07
CA ILE A 21 9.04 18.28 4.72
C ILE A 21 10.03 17.60 3.78
N GLN A 22 10.46 18.27 2.72
CA GLN A 22 11.40 17.74 1.74
C GLN A 22 12.73 17.35 2.41
N ASN A 23 13.31 18.24 3.21
CA ASN A 23 14.56 17.97 3.91
C ASN A 23 14.43 16.82 4.92
N TYR A 24 13.31 16.76 5.66
CA TYR A 24 13.07 15.67 6.62
C TYR A 24 12.98 14.32 5.92
N PHE A 25 12.17 14.19 4.86
CA PHE A 25 12.00 12.93 4.15
C PHE A 25 13.20 12.57 3.27
N GLN A 26 13.96 13.55 2.79
CA GLN A 26 15.25 13.28 2.11
C GLN A 26 16.24 12.56 3.03
N HIS A 27 16.20 12.84 4.35
CA HIS A 27 17.15 12.32 5.34
C HIS A 27 16.46 11.52 6.47
N ILE A 28 15.25 11.01 6.24
CA ILE A 28 14.47 10.31 7.27
C ILE A 28 15.29 9.17 7.90
N PRO A 29 15.52 9.18 9.24
CA PRO A 29 16.28 8.15 9.92
C PRO A 29 15.60 6.77 9.80
N SER A 30 16.40 5.71 9.71
CA SER A 30 15.88 4.33 9.69
C SER A 30 15.04 4.00 10.93
N THR A 31 15.40 4.57 12.09
CA THR A 31 14.62 4.45 13.34
C THR A 31 13.23 5.06 13.22
N HIS A 32 13.08 6.22 12.56
CA HIS A 32 11.77 6.84 12.35
C HIS A 32 10.92 6.01 11.40
N ARG A 33 11.49 5.44 10.34
CA ARG A 33 10.78 4.52 9.45
C ARG A 33 10.31 3.26 10.17
N ALA A 34 11.17 2.69 11.03
CA ALA A 34 10.82 1.54 11.87
C ALA A 34 9.69 1.90 12.87
N LEU A 35 9.72 3.11 13.45
CA LEU A 35 8.67 3.60 14.35
C LEU A 35 7.35 3.85 13.61
N ILE A 36 7.37 4.34 12.36
CA ILE A 36 6.17 4.50 11.53
C ILE A 36 5.52 3.13 11.30
N LEU A 37 6.31 2.12 10.92
CA LEU A 37 5.78 0.77 10.68
C LEU A 37 5.27 0.11 11.98
N ALA A 38 6.13 -0.03 12.98
CA ALA A 38 5.80 -0.74 14.22
C ALA A 38 4.80 0.04 15.09
N GLY A 39 4.95 1.36 15.15
CA GLY A 39 4.04 2.24 15.88
C GLY A 39 2.65 2.29 15.26
N GLY A 40 2.55 2.30 13.93
CA GLY A 40 1.28 2.25 13.22
C GLY A 40 0.56 0.92 13.46
N ILE A 41 1.26 -0.23 13.32
CA ILE A 41 0.69 -1.55 13.65
C ILE A 41 0.20 -1.56 15.10
N THR A 42 1.03 -1.11 16.05
CA THR A 42 0.67 -1.10 17.47
C THR A 42 -0.54 -0.21 17.75
N PHE A 43 -0.55 0.99 17.16
CA PHE A 43 -1.65 1.94 17.33
C PHE A 43 -2.98 1.35 16.83
N PHE A 44 -3.03 0.88 15.58
CA PHE A 44 -4.26 0.33 15.03
C PHE A 44 -4.65 -0.98 15.71
N TRP A 45 -3.71 -1.80 16.14
CA TRP A 45 -3.99 -3.02 16.92
C TRP A 45 -4.66 -2.70 18.26
N LEU A 46 -4.25 -1.64 18.94
CA LEU A 46 -4.90 -1.17 20.17
C LEU A 46 -6.30 -0.62 19.87
N VAL A 47 -6.45 0.18 18.82
CA VAL A 47 -7.75 0.75 18.43
C VAL A 47 -8.73 -0.36 18.03
N GLU A 48 -8.35 -1.32 17.18
CA GLU A 48 -9.23 -2.43 16.79
C GLU A 48 -9.57 -3.36 17.97
N SER A 49 -8.70 -3.44 18.99
CA SER A 49 -9.00 -4.18 20.21
C SER A 49 -10.04 -3.47 21.08
N ALA A 50 -10.09 -2.12 21.02
CA ALA A 50 -11.04 -1.31 21.78
C ALA A 50 -12.41 -1.18 21.08
N ILE A 51 -12.44 -1.01 19.77
CA ILE A 51 -13.65 -0.78 18.97
C ILE A 51 -13.71 -1.68 17.72
N PRO A 52 -13.68 -3.03 17.88
CA PRO A 52 -13.70 -3.93 16.74
C PRO A 52 -15.01 -3.85 15.97
N LEU A 53 -14.94 -3.94 14.62
CA LEU A 53 -16.13 -4.15 13.80
C LEU A 53 -16.62 -5.61 13.91
N PHE A 54 -15.72 -6.55 13.63
CA PHE A 54 -15.99 -7.99 13.76
C PHE A 54 -15.36 -8.53 15.04
N LYS A 55 -16.16 -9.24 15.84
CA LYS A 55 -15.71 -9.90 17.07
C LYS A 55 -15.21 -11.31 16.75
N PHE A 56 -14.03 -11.40 16.16
CA PHE A 56 -13.43 -12.69 15.85
C PHE A 56 -13.07 -13.49 17.11
N GLN A 57 -13.25 -14.80 17.02
CA GLN A 57 -12.79 -15.75 18.04
C GLN A 57 -11.56 -16.50 17.53
N TYR A 58 -10.38 -15.91 17.66
CA TYR A 58 -9.11 -16.45 17.18
C TYR A 58 -7.96 -16.16 18.14
N ARG A 59 -6.84 -16.84 17.95
CA ARG A 59 -5.64 -16.59 18.73
C ARG A 59 -4.87 -15.41 18.14
N LYS A 60 -5.29 -14.19 18.47
CA LYS A 60 -4.76 -12.94 17.88
C LYS A 60 -3.22 -12.87 17.83
N GLY A 61 -2.53 -13.37 18.88
CA GLY A 61 -1.06 -13.39 18.90
C GLY A 61 -0.44 -14.39 17.91
N ARG A 62 -1.07 -15.55 17.69
CA ARG A 62 -0.59 -16.55 16.71
C ARG A 62 -0.82 -16.06 15.29
N HIS A 63 -1.99 -15.53 15.01
CA HIS A 63 -2.33 -14.89 13.74
C HIS A 63 -1.34 -13.77 13.41
N ALA A 64 -1.12 -12.83 14.34
CA ALA A 64 -0.16 -11.75 14.17
C ALA A 64 1.27 -12.27 13.90
N MET A 65 1.72 -13.36 14.52
CA MET A 65 3.06 -13.92 14.25
C MET A 65 3.22 -14.37 12.80
N VAL A 66 2.18 -14.94 12.18
CA VAL A 66 2.22 -15.32 10.75
C VAL A 66 2.35 -14.07 9.88
N ASN A 67 1.55 -13.04 10.15
CA ASN A 67 1.57 -11.79 9.38
C ASN A 67 2.89 -11.02 9.59
N ILE A 68 3.45 -11.02 10.81
CA ILE A 68 4.76 -10.44 11.12
C ILE A 68 5.90 -11.20 10.41
N PHE A 69 5.80 -12.52 10.25
CA PHE A 69 6.76 -13.27 9.45
C PHE A 69 6.80 -12.74 8.00
N PHE A 70 5.65 -12.58 7.36
CA PHE A 70 5.57 -12.03 6.00
C PHE A 70 6.00 -10.54 5.94
N THR A 71 5.66 -9.75 6.96
CA THR A 71 6.18 -8.37 7.11
C THR A 71 7.71 -8.36 7.13
N PHE A 72 8.32 -9.27 7.90
CA PHE A 72 9.78 -9.37 7.97
C PHE A 72 10.40 -9.74 6.62
N THR A 73 9.83 -10.71 5.89
CA THR A 73 10.33 -11.07 4.54
C THR A 73 10.20 -9.90 3.58
N THR A 74 9.12 -9.12 3.65
CA THR A 74 8.94 -7.89 2.85
C THR A 74 10.00 -6.83 3.17
N ILE A 75 10.34 -6.64 4.46
CA ILE A 75 11.42 -5.71 4.87
C ILE A 75 12.76 -6.13 4.27
N VAL A 76 13.10 -7.43 4.34
CA VAL A 76 14.36 -7.96 3.78
C VAL A 76 14.42 -7.74 2.27
N ILE A 77 13.34 -8.02 1.55
CA ILE A 77 13.27 -7.83 0.09
C ILE A 77 13.39 -6.34 -0.25
N ASN A 78 12.64 -5.46 0.41
CA ASN A 78 12.73 -4.03 0.18
C ASN A 78 14.13 -3.48 0.48
N PHE A 79 14.83 -4.04 1.47
CA PHE A 79 16.22 -3.69 1.74
C PHE A 79 17.15 -4.10 0.58
N CYS A 80 16.97 -5.29 0.00
CA CYS A 80 17.73 -5.72 -1.19
C CYS A 80 17.50 -4.81 -2.41
N PHE A 81 16.29 -4.28 -2.58
CA PHE A 81 15.96 -3.37 -3.69
C PHE A 81 16.24 -1.89 -3.39
N ALA A 82 16.57 -1.53 -2.14
CA ALA A 82 16.74 -0.14 -1.73
C ALA A 82 17.79 0.61 -2.55
N LEU A 83 18.94 -0.04 -2.84
CA LEU A 83 19.99 0.58 -3.66
C LEU A 83 19.52 0.86 -5.09
N ALA A 84 18.78 -0.07 -5.69
CA ALA A 84 18.23 0.13 -7.04
C ALA A 84 17.23 1.30 -7.05
N MET A 85 16.37 1.40 -6.02
CA MET A 85 15.43 2.51 -5.86
C MET A 85 16.16 3.87 -5.80
N VAL A 86 17.18 3.97 -4.92
CA VAL A 86 18.00 5.20 -4.78
C VAL A 86 18.69 5.54 -6.09
N LYS A 87 19.35 4.57 -6.73
CA LYS A 87 20.06 4.78 -8.01
C LYS A 87 19.13 5.20 -9.14
N THR A 88 17.91 4.68 -9.17
CA THR A 88 16.89 5.09 -10.15
C THR A 88 16.51 6.56 -9.94
N SER A 89 16.22 6.98 -8.71
CA SER A 89 15.89 8.37 -8.39
C SER A 89 17.07 9.33 -8.67
N GLU A 90 18.30 8.96 -8.30
CA GLU A 90 19.49 9.76 -8.62
C GLU A 90 19.71 9.89 -10.12
N TRP A 91 19.54 8.81 -10.88
CA TRP A 91 19.73 8.80 -12.33
C TRP A 91 18.68 9.69 -13.03
N THR A 92 17.41 9.56 -12.66
CA THR A 92 16.34 10.39 -13.25
C THR A 92 16.55 11.87 -12.95
N ALA A 93 16.93 12.22 -11.72
CA ALA A 93 17.26 13.59 -11.35
C ALA A 93 18.48 14.13 -12.13
N GLY A 94 19.55 13.33 -12.28
CA GLY A 94 20.77 13.72 -12.98
C GLY A 94 20.62 13.86 -14.49
N THR A 95 19.66 13.13 -15.09
CA THR A 95 19.39 13.17 -16.54
C THR A 95 18.20 14.07 -16.90
N GLY A 96 17.43 14.55 -15.91
CA GLY A 96 16.17 15.26 -16.15
C GLY A 96 15.09 14.37 -16.77
N PHE A 97 15.15 13.05 -16.54
CA PHE A 97 14.18 12.09 -17.07
C PHE A 97 13.01 11.89 -16.11
N GLY A 98 11.81 11.81 -16.67
CA GLY A 98 10.57 11.45 -15.97
C GLY A 98 9.54 12.58 -15.97
N LEU A 99 8.27 12.20 -15.75
CA LEU A 99 7.14 13.12 -15.88
C LEU A 99 7.27 14.37 -15.01
N LEU A 100 7.75 14.23 -13.78
CA LEU A 100 7.94 15.36 -12.86
C LEU A 100 9.15 16.23 -13.23
N GLN A 101 10.13 15.68 -13.96
CA GLN A 101 11.32 16.41 -14.41
C GLN A 101 11.06 17.19 -15.69
N TRP A 102 10.14 16.74 -16.54
CA TRP A 102 9.86 17.38 -17.84
C TRP A 102 9.03 18.66 -17.73
N PHE A 103 8.32 18.83 -16.62
CA PHE A 103 7.48 19.99 -16.39
C PHE A 103 7.96 20.76 -15.15
N PRO A 104 8.26 22.08 -15.28
CA PRO A 104 8.67 22.91 -14.15
C PRO A 104 7.46 23.18 -13.24
N LEU A 105 7.19 22.27 -12.33
CA LEU A 105 6.08 22.39 -11.37
C LEU A 105 6.50 23.22 -10.14
N PRO A 106 5.63 24.07 -9.59
CA PRO A 106 5.85 24.61 -8.26
C PRO A 106 5.85 23.47 -7.24
N GLY A 107 6.66 23.56 -6.17
CA GLY A 107 6.90 22.44 -5.26
C GLY A 107 5.63 21.81 -4.63
N TRP A 108 4.59 22.60 -4.36
CA TRP A 108 3.31 22.05 -3.87
C TRP A 108 2.60 21.21 -4.95
N ALA A 109 2.72 21.55 -6.23
CA ALA A 109 2.13 20.78 -7.31
C ALA A 109 2.94 19.49 -7.56
N GLU A 110 4.27 19.56 -7.48
CA GLU A 110 5.14 18.37 -7.50
C GLU A 110 4.76 17.40 -6.37
N LEU A 111 4.55 17.89 -5.15
CA LEU A 111 4.12 17.08 -4.02
C LEU A 111 2.79 16.38 -4.30
N ILE A 112 1.74 17.12 -4.69
CA ILE A 112 0.40 16.56 -4.90
C ILE A 112 0.39 15.59 -6.08
N ILE A 113 0.87 16.03 -7.25
CA ILE A 113 0.89 15.22 -8.46
C ILE A 113 1.77 13.99 -8.27
N GLY A 114 2.92 14.17 -7.62
CA GLY A 114 3.82 13.06 -7.36
C GLY A 114 3.23 12.02 -6.40
N LEU A 115 2.57 12.41 -5.31
CA LEU A 115 1.87 11.49 -4.42
C LEU A 115 0.76 10.74 -5.16
N LEU A 116 -0.05 11.46 -5.96
CA LEU A 116 -1.12 10.87 -6.74
C LEU A 116 -0.59 9.81 -7.72
N LEU A 117 0.43 10.15 -8.48
CA LEU A 117 0.97 9.26 -9.50
C LEU A 117 1.78 8.10 -8.91
N LEU A 118 2.50 8.29 -7.78
CA LEU A 118 3.14 7.20 -7.06
C LEU A 118 2.10 6.21 -6.52
N ASP A 119 0.98 6.69 -5.99
CA ASP A 119 -0.10 5.82 -5.53
C ASP A 119 -0.78 5.11 -6.70
N PHE A 120 -1.04 5.82 -7.78
CA PHE A 120 -1.65 5.23 -8.96
C PHE A 120 -0.79 4.11 -9.57
N ILE A 121 0.48 4.40 -9.87
CA ILE A 121 1.36 3.44 -10.58
C ILE A 121 1.92 2.41 -9.60
N GLY A 122 2.39 2.86 -8.44
CA GLY A 122 3.11 2.02 -7.46
C GLY A 122 2.21 1.20 -6.54
N ALA A 123 0.91 1.52 -6.44
CA ALA A 123 -0.02 0.76 -5.63
C ALA A 123 -1.26 0.34 -6.42
N TYR A 124 -2.13 1.26 -6.85
CA TYR A 124 -3.39 0.91 -7.50
C TYR A 124 -3.21 0.01 -8.73
N LEU A 125 -2.36 0.43 -9.67
CA LEU A 125 -2.17 -0.28 -10.94
C LEU A 125 -1.52 -1.66 -10.72
N VAL A 126 -0.49 -1.75 -9.90
CA VAL A 126 0.15 -3.03 -9.59
C VAL A 126 -0.83 -3.98 -8.90
N HIS A 127 -1.62 -3.49 -7.95
CA HIS A 127 -2.61 -4.28 -7.23
C HIS A 127 -3.69 -4.82 -8.17
N MET A 128 -4.23 -3.97 -9.06
CA MET A 128 -5.16 -4.40 -10.10
C MET A 128 -4.52 -5.45 -11.03
N ILE A 129 -3.27 -5.27 -11.43
CA ILE A 129 -2.55 -6.23 -12.29
C ILE A 129 -2.33 -7.55 -11.55
N GLU A 130 -2.00 -7.53 -10.26
CA GLU A 130 -1.87 -8.74 -9.43
C GLU A 130 -3.17 -9.54 -9.39
N HIS A 131 -4.34 -8.90 -9.44
CA HIS A 131 -5.63 -9.56 -9.52
C HIS A 131 -5.99 -10.04 -10.94
N LYS A 132 -5.51 -9.39 -12.00
CA LYS A 132 -5.93 -9.70 -13.39
C LYS A 132 -4.96 -10.64 -14.11
N VAL A 133 -3.75 -10.83 -13.60
CA VAL A 133 -2.75 -11.70 -14.20
C VAL A 133 -2.59 -12.95 -13.35
N ALA A 134 -3.04 -14.08 -13.85
CA ALA A 134 -3.08 -15.38 -13.15
C ALA A 134 -1.77 -15.72 -12.41
N PHE A 135 -0.61 -15.50 -13.05
CA PHE A 135 0.69 -15.75 -12.44
C PHE A 135 0.94 -14.86 -11.20
N LEU A 136 0.58 -13.58 -11.27
CA LEU A 136 0.77 -12.63 -10.19
C LEU A 136 -0.24 -12.85 -9.06
N TRP A 137 -1.49 -13.17 -9.43
CA TRP A 137 -2.52 -13.53 -8.48
C TRP A 137 -2.12 -14.67 -7.56
N ARG A 138 -1.42 -15.68 -8.07
CA ARG A 138 -0.95 -16.81 -7.25
C ARG A 138 -0.10 -16.38 -6.05
N PHE A 139 0.67 -15.31 -6.18
CA PHE A 139 1.43 -14.74 -5.07
C PHE A 139 0.55 -13.87 -4.17
N HIS A 140 -0.34 -13.08 -4.77
CA HIS A 140 -1.22 -12.17 -4.05
C HIS A 140 -2.34 -12.91 -3.28
N MET A 141 -2.72 -14.13 -3.69
CA MET A 141 -3.65 -14.99 -2.93
C MET A 141 -3.21 -15.19 -1.47
N VAL A 142 -1.92 -15.14 -1.14
CA VAL A 142 -1.42 -15.28 0.24
C VAL A 142 -1.87 -14.11 1.12
N HIS A 143 -2.00 -12.92 0.53
CA HIS A 143 -2.56 -11.75 1.19
C HIS A 143 -4.06 -11.94 1.47
N HIS A 144 -4.81 -12.43 0.49
CA HIS A 144 -6.24 -12.70 0.59
C HIS A 144 -6.60 -13.96 1.38
N ALA A 145 -5.64 -14.85 1.63
CA ALA A 145 -5.86 -16.08 2.39
C ALA A 145 -6.14 -15.87 3.88
N ASP A 146 -6.04 -14.63 4.37
CA ASP A 146 -6.31 -14.29 5.76
C ASP A 146 -7.81 -14.36 6.07
N THR A 147 -8.20 -15.25 7.00
CA THR A 147 -9.60 -15.42 7.40
C THR A 147 -10.04 -14.45 8.51
N HIS A 148 -9.11 -13.64 9.04
CA HIS A 148 -9.35 -12.72 10.16
C HIS A 148 -8.63 -11.37 9.91
N VAL A 149 -8.98 -10.71 8.81
CA VAL A 149 -8.32 -9.47 8.40
C VAL A 149 -8.27 -8.45 9.53
N ASP A 150 -7.06 -8.09 9.94
CA ASP A 150 -6.76 -7.08 10.95
C ASP A 150 -5.56 -6.22 10.51
N THR A 151 -5.14 -5.25 11.32
CA THR A 151 -4.05 -4.33 10.96
C THR A 151 -2.75 -5.04 10.58
N THR A 152 -2.51 -6.26 11.09
CA THR A 152 -1.29 -7.03 10.79
C THR A 152 -1.32 -7.63 9.39
N THR A 153 -2.52 -7.81 8.80
CA THR A 153 -2.72 -8.31 7.43
C THR A 153 -2.15 -7.36 6.38
N ALA A 154 -2.06 -6.07 6.68
CA ALA A 154 -1.58 -5.03 5.75
C ALA A 154 -0.24 -5.34 5.08
N ASN A 155 0.62 -6.12 5.74
CA ASN A 155 1.94 -6.51 5.21
C ASN A 155 2.09 -8.03 5.01
N ARG A 156 0.98 -8.77 4.95
CA ARG A 156 0.97 -10.21 4.70
C ARG A 156 1.19 -10.49 3.21
N HIS A 157 2.41 -10.26 2.73
CA HIS A 157 2.77 -10.46 1.33
C HIS A 157 3.72 -11.65 1.17
N HIS A 158 3.41 -12.54 0.21
CA HIS A 158 4.36 -13.58 -0.18
C HIS A 158 5.69 -12.95 -0.63
N PRO A 159 6.87 -13.54 -0.33
CA PRO A 159 8.15 -12.98 -0.79
C PRO A 159 8.21 -12.70 -2.29
N GLY A 160 7.62 -13.55 -3.13
CA GLY A 160 7.50 -13.31 -4.57
C GLY A 160 6.68 -12.08 -4.92
N GLU A 161 5.57 -11.83 -4.22
CA GLU A 161 4.77 -10.61 -4.35
C GLU A 161 5.58 -9.38 -3.95
N SER A 162 6.32 -9.46 -2.85
CA SER A 162 7.18 -8.34 -2.40
C SER A 162 8.23 -7.97 -3.45
N VAL A 163 8.80 -8.95 -4.17
CA VAL A 163 9.70 -8.70 -5.32
C VAL A 163 8.95 -7.99 -6.45
N ILE A 164 7.77 -8.47 -6.82
CA ILE A 164 6.94 -7.87 -7.88
C ILE A 164 6.64 -6.42 -7.53
N ARG A 165 6.15 -6.14 -6.32
CA ARG A 165 5.83 -4.79 -5.84
C ARG A 165 7.05 -3.88 -5.79
N ALA A 166 8.22 -4.39 -5.39
CA ALA A 166 9.47 -3.62 -5.41
C ALA A 166 9.88 -3.21 -6.83
N VAL A 167 9.74 -4.11 -7.82
CA VAL A 167 10.01 -3.81 -9.22
C VAL A 167 9.05 -2.74 -9.76
N PHE A 168 7.74 -2.87 -9.49
CA PHE A 168 6.76 -1.86 -9.89
C PHE A 168 6.98 -0.50 -9.21
N ALA A 169 7.38 -0.49 -7.92
CA ALA A 169 7.73 0.75 -7.22
C ALA A 169 8.94 1.44 -7.86
N ILE A 170 9.99 0.69 -8.23
CA ILE A 170 11.14 1.24 -8.95
C ILE A 170 10.71 1.76 -10.33
N ALA A 171 9.86 1.03 -11.05
CA ALA A 171 9.33 1.47 -12.33
C ALA A 171 8.51 2.76 -12.19
N ALA A 172 7.70 2.90 -11.13
CA ALA A 172 6.97 4.13 -10.85
C ALA A 172 7.93 5.31 -10.61
N VAL A 173 8.98 5.12 -9.82
CA VAL A 173 10.02 6.15 -9.59
C VAL A 173 10.73 6.53 -10.89
N PHE A 174 11.06 5.55 -11.73
CA PHE A 174 11.68 5.77 -13.04
C PHE A 174 10.76 6.56 -13.98
N ILE A 175 9.50 6.15 -14.15
CA ILE A 175 8.53 6.81 -15.04
C ILE A 175 8.28 8.25 -14.60
N LEU A 176 8.16 8.46 -13.30
CA LEU A 176 7.87 9.78 -12.74
C LEU A 176 9.10 10.68 -12.64
N GLY A 177 10.30 10.12 -12.54
CA GLY A 177 11.48 10.87 -12.14
C GLY A 177 11.36 11.41 -10.70
N ALA A 178 10.74 10.63 -9.81
CA ALA A 178 10.40 11.07 -8.48
C ALA A 178 11.66 11.25 -7.59
N PRO A 179 11.82 12.40 -6.92
CA PRO A 179 12.93 12.61 -5.98
C PRO A 179 12.75 11.77 -4.72
N MET A 180 13.86 11.36 -4.09
CA MET A 180 13.83 10.44 -2.94
C MET A 180 13.01 10.94 -1.75
N TRP A 181 12.97 12.26 -1.49
CA TRP A 181 12.12 12.80 -0.42
C TRP A 181 10.64 12.47 -0.64
N LEU A 182 10.17 12.57 -1.90
CA LEU A 182 8.78 12.29 -2.26
C LEU A 182 8.48 10.79 -2.16
N VAL A 183 9.43 9.94 -2.58
CA VAL A 183 9.33 8.47 -2.44
C VAL A 183 9.23 8.08 -0.97
N MET A 184 10.08 8.64 -0.10
CA MET A 184 10.09 8.35 1.35
C MET A 184 8.80 8.83 2.04
N LEU A 185 8.30 10.01 1.67
CA LEU A 185 7.02 10.51 2.14
C LEU A 185 5.87 9.59 1.71
N TYR A 186 5.81 9.25 0.42
CA TYR A 186 4.80 8.34 -0.12
C TYR A 186 4.80 6.98 0.58
N GLN A 187 5.97 6.34 0.73
CA GLN A 187 6.09 5.05 1.41
C GLN A 187 5.64 5.12 2.88
N SER A 188 5.95 6.22 3.57
CA SER A 188 5.52 6.44 4.96
C SER A 188 4.00 6.57 5.08
N LEU A 189 3.36 7.33 4.18
CA LEU A 189 1.91 7.46 4.11
C LEU A 189 1.25 6.14 3.71
N SER A 190 1.79 5.46 2.70
CA SER A 190 1.28 4.18 2.20
C SER A 190 1.25 3.12 3.30
N VAL A 191 2.32 2.99 4.08
CA VAL A 191 2.38 2.03 5.21
C VAL A 191 1.32 2.33 6.25
N VAL A 192 1.17 3.57 6.69
CA VAL A 192 0.18 3.95 7.73
C VAL A 192 -1.25 3.75 7.24
N LEU A 193 -1.53 4.14 5.99
CA LEU A 193 -2.88 4.04 5.42
C LEU A 193 -3.22 2.59 5.04
N SER A 194 -2.24 1.77 4.66
CA SER A 194 -2.44 0.33 4.50
C SER A 194 -2.80 -0.35 5.83
N GLN A 195 -2.14 0.02 6.93
CA GLN A 195 -2.49 -0.47 8.27
C GLN A 195 -3.88 0.00 8.71
N PHE A 196 -4.26 1.23 8.36
CA PHE A 196 -5.58 1.76 8.63
C PHE A 196 -6.67 1.02 7.85
N ASN A 197 -6.50 0.83 6.53
CA ASN A 197 -7.54 0.23 5.70
C ASN A 197 -7.75 -1.27 5.97
N HIS A 198 -6.75 -1.98 6.52
CA HIS A 198 -6.89 -3.36 6.98
C HIS A 198 -7.41 -3.48 8.43
N ALA A 199 -7.31 -2.42 9.24
CA ALA A 199 -7.66 -2.48 10.65
C ALA A 199 -9.12 -2.90 10.87
N ASN A 200 -9.36 -3.87 11.77
CA ASN A 200 -10.69 -4.34 12.13
C ASN A 200 -11.40 -3.35 13.09
N ILE A 201 -11.60 -2.12 12.66
CA ILE A 201 -12.21 -1.05 13.46
C ILE A 201 -13.62 -0.72 12.99
N PHE A 202 -14.50 -0.40 13.94
CA PHE A 202 -15.81 0.16 13.64
C PHE A 202 -15.66 1.62 13.22
N ILE A 203 -16.18 1.96 12.03
CA ILE A 203 -16.21 3.31 11.50
C ILE A 203 -17.66 3.74 11.30
N PRO A 204 -18.09 4.89 11.88
CA PRO A 204 -19.42 5.43 11.65
C PRO A 204 -19.66 5.71 10.16
N LYS A 205 -20.86 5.39 9.65
CA LYS A 205 -21.21 5.54 8.23
C LYS A 205 -20.98 6.96 7.68
N TRP A 206 -21.22 8.00 8.49
CA TRP A 206 -21.01 9.37 8.05
C TRP A 206 -19.52 9.67 7.79
N PHE A 207 -18.63 9.15 8.66
CA PHE A 207 -17.19 9.32 8.49
C PHE A 207 -16.68 8.51 7.28
N ASP A 208 -17.07 7.25 7.20
CA ASP A 208 -16.73 6.35 6.09
C ASP A 208 -17.16 6.97 4.75
N LYS A 209 -18.40 7.47 4.67
CA LYS A 209 -18.92 8.14 3.48
C LYS A 209 -18.17 9.43 3.13
N SER A 210 -17.75 10.22 4.12
CA SER A 210 -17.06 11.51 3.89
C SER A 210 -15.59 11.30 3.49
N VAL A 211 -14.85 10.55 4.32
CA VAL A 211 -13.40 10.31 4.14
C VAL A 211 -13.16 9.30 3.03
N GLY A 212 -14.03 8.31 2.90
CA GLY A 212 -13.97 7.25 1.89
C GLY A 212 -14.13 7.72 0.43
N TYR A 213 -14.45 8.99 0.17
CA TYR A 213 -14.35 9.56 -1.18
C TYR A 213 -12.91 9.92 -1.58
N ILE A 214 -12.04 10.19 -0.62
CA ILE A 214 -10.66 10.64 -0.85
C ILE A 214 -9.67 9.55 -0.49
N ILE A 215 -9.83 8.96 0.72
CA ILE A 215 -8.90 7.96 1.28
C ILE A 215 -9.61 6.61 1.35
N VAL A 216 -8.89 5.55 1.05
CA VAL A 216 -9.40 4.18 1.20
C VAL A 216 -9.72 3.91 2.66
N SER A 217 -10.98 3.64 2.93
CA SER A 217 -11.45 3.31 4.28
C SER A 217 -11.34 1.81 4.56
N PRO A 218 -11.33 1.39 5.83
CA PRO A 218 -11.43 -0.01 6.20
C PRO A 218 -12.66 -0.71 5.59
N ASN A 219 -13.83 -0.06 5.55
CA ASN A 219 -15.02 -0.69 4.99
C ASN A 219 -14.90 -0.91 3.48
N MET A 220 -14.30 0.05 2.75
CA MET A 220 -14.05 -0.10 1.32
C MET A 220 -13.06 -1.25 1.05
N HIS A 221 -11.98 -1.34 1.82
CA HIS A 221 -10.95 -2.36 1.59
C HIS A 221 -11.38 -3.76 2.05
N ARG A 222 -12.29 -3.88 3.03
CA ARG A 222 -12.89 -5.16 3.43
C ARG A 222 -13.70 -5.81 2.31
N VAL A 223 -14.38 -5.03 1.49
CA VAL A 223 -15.07 -5.55 0.31
C VAL A 223 -14.07 -6.23 -0.63
N HIS A 224 -12.90 -5.62 -0.83
CA HIS A 224 -11.81 -6.18 -1.60
C HIS A 224 -11.31 -7.52 -1.03
N HIS A 225 -11.26 -7.67 0.29
CA HIS A 225 -10.88 -8.92 0.96
C HIS A 225 -12.02 -9.95 1.07
N HIS A 226 -13.16 -9.74 0.41
CA HIS A 226 -14.22 -10.74 0.38
C HIS A 226 -13.75 -12.00 -0.35
N MET A 227 -14.23 -13.17 0.14
CA MET A 227 -13.72 -14.48 -0.28
C MET A 227 -13.98 -14.83 -1.75
N ILE A 228 -15.01 -14.24 -2.37
CA ILE A 228 -15.42 -14.55 -3.75
C ILE A 228 -15.55 -13.31 -4.62
N ARG A 229 -15.55 -13.51 -5.95
CA ARG A 229 -15.82 -12.47 -6.94
C ARG A 229 -17.33 -12.12 -7.02
N PRO A 230 -17.67 -10.91 -7.45
CA PRO A 230 -16.80 -9.86 -8.01
C PRO A 230 -16.13 -8.97 -6.94
N GLN A 231 -16.44 -9.15 -5.67
CA GLN A 231 -15.95 -8.29 -4.58
C GLN A 231 -14.44 -8.32 -4.47
N THR A 232 -13.81 -9.50 -4.48
CA THR A 232 -12.35 -9.66 -4.44
C THR A 232 -11.66 -8.92 -5.59
N ASP A 233 -12.34 -8.76 -6.74
CA ASP A 233 -11.84 -8.08 -7.92
C ASP A 233 -12.27 -6.60 -7.99
N SER A 234 -12.37 -5.92 -6.86
CA SER A 234 -12.78 -4.53 -6.73
C SER A 234 -11.97 -3.79 -5.68
N ASN A 235 -12.08 -2.46 -5.59
CA ASN A 235 -11.50 -1.63 -4.54
C ASN A 235 -9.99 -1.81 -4.35
N TYR A 236 -9.23 -1.66 -5.43
CA TYR A 236 -7.77 -1.85 -5.46
C TYR A 236 -6.97 -0.69 -4.85
N GLY A 237 -7.61 0.42 -4.49
CA GLY A 237 -6.96 1.60 -3.91
C GLY A 237 -6.17 1.28 -2.65
N ASN A 238 -5.05 2.00 -2.45
CA ASN A 238 -4.25 1.94 -1.22
C ASN A 238 -4.37 3.23 -0.40
N ILE A 239 -3.94 4.38 -0.94
CA ILE A 239 -4.12 5.69 -0.31
C ILE A 239 -5.43 6.32 -0.79
N PHE A 240 -5.56 6.52 -2.11
CA PHE A 240 -6.66 7.27 -2.68
C PHE A 240 -7.76 6.36 -3.23
N SER A 241 -8.97 6.53 -2.71
CA SER A 241 -10.16 5.74 -3.06
C SER A 241 -10.81 6.15 -4.38
N PHE A 242 -10.53 7.37 -4.87
CA PHE A 242 -11.16 7.86 -6.10
C PHE A 242 -10.64 7.16 -7.36
N TRP A 243 -9.50 6.46 -7.32
CA TRP A 243 -9.03 5.65 -8.43
C TRP A 243 -10.03 4.57 -8.81
N ASP A 244 -10.60 3.88 -7.81
CA ASP A 244 -11.61 2.84 -8.04
C ASP A 244 -12.88 3.40 -8.66
N ARG A 245 -13.29 4.60 -8.23
CA ARG A 245 -14.48 5.26 -8.81
C ARG A 245 -14.21 5.74 -10.24
N LEU A 246 -13.03 6.30 -10.48
CA LEU A 246 -12.64 6.80 -11.79
C LEU A 246 -12.51 5.69 -12.82
N LEU A 247 -12.03 4.52 -12.41
CA LEU A 247 -11.74 3.38 -13.29
C LEU A 247 -12.86 2.30 -13.25
N GLY A 248 -13.93 2.54 -12.49
CA GLY A 248 -15.10 1.65 -12.46
C GLY A 248 -14.88 0.35 -11.69
N THR A 249 -13.91 0.32 -10.77
CA THR A 249 -13.60 -0.84 -9.91
C THR A 249 -14.15 -0.69 -8.49
N TYR A 250 -14.90 0.38 -8.20
CA TYR A 250 -15.52 0.58 -6.89
C TYR A 250 -16.72 -0.36 -6.69
N ASN A 251 -16.74 -1.01 -5.52
CA ASN A 251 -17.83 -1.87 -5.07
C ASN A 251 -18.19 -1.51 -3.62
N ASP A 252 -19.49 -1.49 -3.32
CA ASP A 252 -20.06 -1.17 -1.99
C ASP A 252 -20.96 -2.32 -1.53
N THR A 253 -20.34 -3.39 -1.04
CA THR A 253 -21.04 -4.54 -0.46
C THR A 253 -21.29 -4.30 1.03
N PRO A 254 -22.49 -4.60 1.58
CA PRO A 254 -22.77 -4.48 3.00
C PRO A 254 -21.80 -5.27 3.85
N MET A 255 -21.34 -4.69 4.98
CA MET A 255 -20.40 -5.35 5.89
C MET A 255 -20.96 -6.65 6.50
N SER A 256 -22.26 -6.83 6.56
CA SER A 256 -22.91 -8.08 7.00
C SER A 256 -22.63 -9.27 6.08
N ASP A 257 -22.29 -9.01 4.82
CA ASP A 257 -22.16 -10.00 3.75
C ASP A 257 -20.69 -10.33 3.47
N ILE A 258 -19.76 -9.70 4.21
CA ILE A 258 -18.33 -9.89 4.03
C ILE A 258 -17.87 -11.16 4.76
N GLU A 259 -17.25 -12.05 4.01
CA GLU A 259 -16.55 -13.24 4.48
C GLU A 259 -15.10 -13.19 3.97
N TYR A 260 -14.13 -13.50 4.83
CA TYR A 260 -12.70 -13.46 4.52
C TYR A 260 -12.13 -14.85 4.19
N GLY A 261 -10.94 -14.86 3.61
CA GLY A 261 -10.29 -16.03 3.07
C GLY A 261 -10.50 -16.14 1.56
N LEU A 262 -10.25 -17.31 1.00
CA LEU A 262 -10.49 -17.58 -0.43
C LEU A 262 -11.17 -18.95 -0.59
N ASP A 263 -12.17 -19.02 -1.45
CA ASP A 263 -12.94 -20.22 -1.78
C ASP A 263 -12.10 -21.35 -2.43
N VAL A 264 -10.97 -20.98 -3.04
CA VAL A 264 -10.04 -21.90 -3.70
C VAL A 264 -8.93 -22.43 -2.78
N LEU A 265 -8.85 -21.96 -1.52
CA LEU A 265 -7.83 -22.33 -0.55
C LEU A 265 -8.42 -23.13 0.62
N ASP A 266 -7.58 -23.91 1.30
CA ASP A 266 -7.93 -24.49 2.60
C ASP A 266 -7.80 -23.41 3.68
N ASN A 267 -8.92 -22.77 4.02
CA ASN A 267 -8.99 -21.69 4.99
C ASN A 267 -8.59 -22.13 6.42
N ALA A 268 -8.59 -23.44 6.73
CA ALA A 268 -8.05 -23.94 7.99
C ALA A 268 -6.51 -23.87 8.06
N MET A 269 -5.86 -23.62 6.92
CA MET A 269 -4.40 -23.53 6.80
C MET A 269 -3.92 -22.07 6.67
N ASP A 270 -4.77 -21.08 6.89
CA ASP A 270 -4.44 -19.65 6.76
C ASP A 270 -3.27 -19.22 7.68
N GLU A 271 -3.17 -19.79 8.89
CA GLU A 271 -2.06 -19.55 9.82
C GLU A 271 -0.85 -20.50 9.63
N SER A 272 -0.79 -21.28 8.56
CA SER A 272 0.33 -22.16 8.25
C SER A 272 1.31 -21.48 7.31
N ILE A 273 2.42 -20.93 7.82
CA ILE A 273 3.47 -20.29 7.01
C ILE A 273 3.96 -21.24 5.90
N ALA A 274 4.18 -22.52 6.22
CA ALA A 274 4.65 -23.49 5.24
C ALA A 274 3.64 -23.75 4.10
N TYR A 275 2.34 -23.72 4.41
CA TYR A 275 1.29 -23.80 3.40
C TYR A 275 1.27 -22.54 2.54
N GLN A 276 1.22 -21.37 3.16
CA GLN A 276 1.16 -20.08 2.46
C GLN A 276 2.36 -19.87 1.51
N LEU A 277 3.57 -20.25 1.92
CA LEU A 277 4.75 -20.20 1.05
C LEU A 277 4.67 -21.15 -0.17
N LYS A 278 3.84 -22.20 -0.11
CA LYS A 278 3.65 -23.15 -1.20
C LYS A 278 2.48 -22.81 -2.12
N VAL A 279 1.54 -21.98 -1.68
CA VAL A 279 0.33 -21.59 -2.44
C VAL A 279 0.65 -21.17 -3.87
N PRO A 280 1.61 -20.28 -4.15
CA PRO A 280 1.89 -19.85 -5.53
C PRO A 280 2.34 -20.98 -6.47
N PHE A 281 2.94 -22.02 -5.93
CA PHE A 281 3.57 -23.11 -6.67
C PHE A 281 2.71 -24.38 -6.72
N ASN A 282 1.56 -24.40 -6.03
CA ASN A 282 0.67 -25.56 -6.00
C ASN A 282 -0.26 -25.58 -7.23
N SER A 283 0.05 -26.41 -8.22
CA SER A 283 -0.72 -26.55 -9.46
C SER A 283 -2.15 -27.09 -9.25
N ASN A 284 -2.44 -27.70 -8.11
CA ASN A 284 -3.78 -28.22 -7.80
C ASN A 284 -4.76 -27.09 -7.40
N ILE A 285 -4.27 -25.93 -7.00
CA ILE A 285 -5.10 -24.76 -6.74
C ILE A 285 -5.53 -24.19 -8.10
N LYS A 286 -6.81 -24.37 -8.41
CA LYS A 286 -7.43 -23.81 -9.60
C LYS A 286 -7.94 -22.42 -9.29
N THR A 287 -7.59 -21.48 -10.12
CA THR A 287 -8.07 -20.10 -10.03
C THR A 287 -8.81 -19.76 -11.30
N ASP A 288 -9.85 -18.95 -11.20
CA ASP A 288 -10.63 -18.50 -12.36
C ASP A 288 -9.99 -17.31 -13.09
N TYR A 289 -8.70 -17.11 -12.89
CA TYR A 289 -7.89 -16.03 -13.49
C TYR A 289 -7.13 -16.49 -14.69
#